data_82cecaedbe221089ed8d81981593c0ec
#
_entry.id   82cecaedbe221089ed8d81981593c0ec
#
_cell.length_a   1.000
_cell.length_b   1.000
_cell.length_c   1.000
_cell.angle_alpha   90.00
_cell.angle_beta   90.00
_cell.angle_gamma   90.00
#
_symmetry.space_group_name_H-M   'P 1'
#
loop_
_entity.id
_entity.type
_entity.pdbx_description
1 polymer ?
#
loop_
_entity_poly.entity_id
_entity_poly.type
_entity_poly.pdbx_seq_one_letter_code
_entity_poly.pdbx_strand_id
1 'polypeptide(L)'
;KEPKDIIPQADIVLLCLPGMYISSEIEEIKPYLKPTTIVGSIVSSTGFFFQAHELIPSQPTFGFQRVPFIARTEEYGHKAHLLGFKNSLNVVIENYADVEGLRSTLEHLFDTPVNLLDSFYGVSLSNSNPLLHTSRLYTMWKDWHEGIYYPKQCLFYEDWTVEAAQLYIDMDNEFQTLLRKLGVKDGAIPPVL
;
A
#
# COMPACT_ATOMS: atom_id res chain seq x y z
N LYS A 1 -13.12 18.01 14.59
CA LYS A 1 -13.54 17.10 15.68
C LYS A 1 -12.32 16.33 16.13
N GLU A 2 -12.19 16.14 17.44
CA GLU A 2 -11.05 15.42 18.02
C GLU A 2 -11.25 13.91 17.91
N PRO A 3 -10.17 13.10 17.75
CA PRO A 3 -10.26 11.64 17.69
C PRO A 3 -11.10 11.04 18.84
N LYS A 4 -10.89 11.53 20.07
CA LYS A 4 -11.63 11.09 21.27
C LYS A 4 -13.15 11.19 21.17
N ASP A 5 -13.67 12.10 20.33
CA ASP A 5 -15.10 12.34 20.18
C ASP A 5 -15.75 11.46 19.10
N ILE A 6 -14.94 10.90 18.19
CA ILE A 6 -15.40 10.17 17.01
C ILE A 6 -15.06 8.68 17.08
N ILE A 7 -13.81 8.34 17.37
CA ILE A 7 -13.31 6.97 17.35
C ILE A 7 -14.13 6.01 18.23
N PRO A 8 -14.56 6.39 19.46
CA PRO A 8 -15.39 5.51 20.29
C PRO A 8 -16.73 5.13 19.68
N GLN A 9 -17.19 5.86 18.67
CA GLN A 9 -18.48 5.62 18.00
C GLN A 9 -18.30 4.93 16.64
N ALA A 10 -17.05 4.82 16.15
CA ALA A 10 -16.75 4.21 14.86
C ALA A 10 -16.77 2.67 14.96
N ASP A 11 -17.33 2.03 13.94
CA ASP A 11 -17.21 0.59 13.73
C ASP A 11 -16.00 0.26 12.84
N ILE A 12 -15.70 1.15 11.89
CA ILE A 12 -14.54 1.05 11.00
C ILE A 12 -13.78 2.38 11.02
N VAL A 13 -12.46 2.31 11.14
CA VAL A 13 -11.53 3.44 11.00
C VAL A 13 -10.64 3.19 9.79
N LEU A 14 -10.61 4.12 8.84
CA LEU A 14 -9.82 4.04 7.61
C LEU A 14 -8.61 4.98 7.67
N LEU A 15 -7.42 4.42 7.62
CA LEU A 15 -6.16 5.17 7.52
C LEU A 15 -5.81 5.38 6.03
N CYS A 16 -6.04 6.59 5.54
CA CYS A 16 -5.75 7.01 4.16
C CYS A 16 -4.57 8.00 4.16
N LEU A 17 -3.43 7.57 4.69
CA LEU A 17 -2.29 8.41 5.03
C LEU A 17 -0.99 7.93 4.36
N PRO A 18 -0.03 8.84 4.13
CA PRO A 18 1.34 8.46 3.80
C PRO A 18 1.96 7.59 4.89
N GLY A 19 2.81 6.62 4.50
CA GLY A 19 3.39 5.63 5.41
C GLY A 19 4.07 6.19 6.66
N MET A 20 4.70 7.37 6.54
CA MET A 20 5.38 8.03 7.65
C MET A 20 4.47 8.45 8.81
N TYR A 21 3.16 8.53 8.58
CA TYR A 21 2.18 8.95 9.61
C TYR A 21 1.41 7.77 10.22
N ILE A 22 1.51 6.56 9.65
CA ILE A 22 0.71 5.40 10.10
C ILE A 22 0.96 5.08 11.59
N SER A 23 2.22 5.05 12.02
CA SER A 23 2.57 4.75 13.42
C SER A 23 1.99 5.78 14.38
N SER A 24 2.24 7.07 14.13
CA SER A 24 1.75 8.16 14.99
C SER A 24 0.23 8.22 15.06
N GLU A 25 -0.46 8.01 13.94
CA GLU A 25 -1.91 7.98 13.92
C GLU A 25 -2.50 6.78 14.68
N ILE A 26 -1.88 5.59 14.54
CA ILE A 26 -2.29 4.43 15.33
C ILE A 26 -2.09 4.70 16.83
N GLU A 27 -0.97 5.28 17.24
CA GLU A 27 -0.72 5.65 18.63
C GLU A 27 -1.73 6.67 19.16
N GLU A 28 -2.12 7.66 18.34
CA GLU A 28 -3.09 8.68 18.71
C GLU A 28 -4.51 8.10 18.86
N ILE A 29 -4.96 7.24 17.95
CA ILE A 29 -6.31 6.68 18.00
C ILE A 29 -6.46 5.49 18.96
N LYS A 30 -5.38 4.73 19.22
CA LYS A 30 -5.37 3.52 20.05
C LYS A 30 -6.13 3.65 21.39
N PRO A 31 -5.99 4.73 22.18
CA PRO A 31 -6.71 4.86 23.45
C PRO A 31 -8.25 4.91 23.32
N TYR A 32 -8.75 5.17 22.14
CA TYR A 32 -10.17 5.38 21.85
C TYR A 32 -10.81 4.22 21.08
N LEU A 33 -10.03 3.24 20.64
CA LEU A 33 -10.53 2.07 19.91
C LEU A 33 -11.30 1.13 20.85
N LYS A 34 -12.51 0.72 20.42
CA LYS A 34 -13.20 -0.42 21.03
C LYS A 34 -12.53 -1.73 20.56
N PRO A 35 -12.61 -2.82 21.36
CA PRO A 35 -12.12 -4.13 20.90
C PRO A 35 -12.74 -4.62 19.58
N THR A 36 -13.92 -4.11 19.25
CA THR A 36 -14.70 -4.46 18.04
C THR A 36 -14.46 -3.50 16.87
N THR A 37 -13.83 -2.36 17.09
CA THR A 37 -13.53 -1.41 16.01
C THR A 37 -12.53 -2.02 15.04
N ILE A 38 -12.84 -2.00 13.76
CA ILE A 38 -11.98 -2.53 12.71
C ILE A 38 -11.11 -1.39 12.17
N VAL A 39 -9.79 -1.57 12.16
CA VAL A 39 -8.86 -0.57 11.62
C VAL A 39 -8.36 -1.00 10.26
N GLY A 40 -8.59 -0.19 9.25
CA GLY A 40 -8.21 -0.48 7.88
C GLY A 40 -7.23 0.51 7.28
N SER A 41 -6.42 0.09 6.32
CA SER A 41 -5.49 0.95 5.58
C SER A 41 -5.71 0.90 4.07
N ILE A 42 -5.73 2.07 3.47
CA ILE A 42 -5.71 2.30 2.03
C ILE A 42 -4.45 3.14 1.70
N VAL A 43 -3.34 2.55 1.27
CA VAL A 43 -2.99 1.14 0.95
C VAL A 43 -2.05 0.56 2.02
N SER A 44 -1.90 -0.78 2.06
CA SER A 44 -1.07 -1.45 3.08
C SER A 44 0.44 -1.42 2.80
N SER A 45 0.85 -1.07 1.59
CA SER A 45 2.27 -0.88 1.24
C SER A 45 2.95 0.30 1.98
N THR A 46 2.18 1.03 2.79
CA THR A 46 2.67 2.04 3.74
C THR A 46 3.35 1.46 4.98
N GLY A 47 3.40 0.13 5.13
CA GLY A 47 3.90 -0.54 6.32
C GLY A 47 2.84 -0.78 7.40
N PHE A 48 1.55 -0.60 7.07
CA PHE A 48 0.44 -0.65 8.01
C PHE A 48 0.43 -1.91 8.89
N PHE A 49 0.49 -3.11 8.29
CA PHE A 49 0.41 -4.35 9.07
C PHE A 49 1.59 -4.52 10.05
N PHE A 50 2.80 -4.10 9.67
CA PHE A 50 3.94 -4.14 10.58
C PHE A 50 3.71 -3.25 11.81
N GLN A 51 3.18 -2.04 11.60
CA GLN A 51 2.84 -1.12 12.69
C GLN A 51 1.65 -1.61 13.52
N ALA A 52 0.62 -2.15 12.86
CA ALA A 52 -0.55 -2.69 13.55
C ALA A 52 -0.20 -3.87 14.45
N HIS A 53 0.64 -4.80 13.98
CA HIS A 53 1.13 -5.94 14.79
C HIS A 53 1.90 -5.49 16.04
N GLU A 54 2.63 -4.39 15.96
CA GLU A 54 3.37 -3.85 17.10
C GLU A 54 2.47 -3.06 18.07
N LEU A 55 1.64 -2.15 17.52
CA LEU A 55 0.93 -1.16 18.33
C LEU A 55 -0.46 -1.61 18.77
N ILE A 56 -1.16 -2.40 17.96
CA ILE A 56 -2.54 -2.86 18.19
C ILE A 56 -2.71 -4.36 17.84
N PRO A 57 -1.88 -5.28 18.40
CA PRO A 57 -1.76 -6.67 17.95
C PRO A 57 -3.06 -7.49 18.00
N SER A 58 -4.00 -7.11 18.84
CA SER A 58 -5.29 -7.82 19.02
C SER A 58 -6.46 -7.14 18.30
N GLN A 59 -6.22 -6.01 17.65
CA GLN A 59 -7.28 -5.26 16.98
C GLN A 59 -7.69 -5.95 15.68
N PRO A 60 -8.98 -6.05 15.36
CA PRO A 60 -9.41 -6.39 14.01
C PRO A 60 -8.83 -5.41 12.98
N THR A 61 -8.17 -5.94 11.96
CA THR A 61 -7.54 -5.10 10.93
C THR A 61 -7.85 -5.59 9.52
N PHE A 62 -7.81 -4.67 8.56
CA PHE A 62 -7.76 -5.02 7.15
C PHE A 62 -6.88 -4.04 6.36
N GLY A 63 -6.41 -4.49 5.21
CA GLY A 63 -5.59 -3.62 4.37
C GLY A 63 -5.70 -3.94 2.89
N PHE A 64 -5.87 -2.90 2.10
CA PHE A 64 -5.93 -3.02 0.64
C PHE A 64 -4.55 -3.06 0.00
N GLN A 65 -4.44 -3.85 -1.06
CA GLN A 65 -3.24 -3.90 -1.91
C GLN A 65 -3.06 -2.62 -2.73
N ARG A 66 -4.17 -2.05 -3.21
CA ARG A 66 -4.20 -0.85 -4.07
C ARG A 66 -5.32 0.09 -3.65
N VAL A 67 -5.22 1.34 -4.06
CA VAL A 67 -6.33 2.30 -3.92
C VAL A 67 -7.55 1.83 -4.72
N PRO A 68 -8.78 2.06 -4.22
CA PRO A 68 -10.00 1.64 -4.92
C PRO A 68 -10.23 2.42 -6.21
N PHE A 69 -9.76 3.66 -6.27
CA PHE A 69 -9.88 4.54 -7.44
C PHE A 69 -8.69 5.50 -7.52
N ILE A 70 -8.46 6.05 -8.70
CA ILE A 70 -7.48 7.10 -8.92
C ILE A 70 -8.21 8.44 -8.91
N ALA A 71 -7.79 9.35 -8.03
CA ALA A 71 -8.32 10.70 -7.95
C ALA A 71 -7.20 11.74 -7.98
N ARG A 72 -7.52 12.94 -8.45
CA ARG A 72 -6.65 14.11 -8.41
C ARG A 72 -7.41 15.28 -7.82
N THR A 73 -6.82 15.94 -6.85
CA THR A 73 -7.39 17.16 -6.28
C THR A 73 -7.41 18.26 -7.34
N GLU A 74 -8.57 18.83 -7.57
CA GLU A 74 -8.74 20.03 -8.40
C GLU A 74 -8.80 21.28 -7.51
N GLU A 75 -9.59 21.22 -6.45
CA GLU A 75 -9.70 22.26 -5.44
C GLU A 75 -9.63 21.62 -4.05
N TYR A 76 -8.63 22.01 -3.27
CA TYR A 76 -8.39 21.39 -1.95
C TYR A 76 -9.61 21.51 -1.02
N GLY A 77 -10.06 20.37 -0.49
CA GLY A 77 -11.20 20.28 0.41
C GLY A 77 -12.58 20.40 -0.26
N HIS A 78 -12.66 20.67 -1.57
CA HIS A 78 -13.91 20.94 -2.27
C HIS A 78 -14.15 20.04 -3.49
N LYS A 79 -13.12 19.79 -4.31
CA LYS A 79 -13.31 19.10 -5.59
C LYS A 79 -12.14 18.21 -5.94
N ALA A 80 -12.46 17.00 -6.39
CA ALA A 80 -11.49 16.06 -6.93
C ALA A 80 -12.01 15.44 -8.24
N HIS A 81 -11.11 15.23 -9.19
CA HIS A 81 -11.38 14.45 -10.40
C HIS A 81 -11.17 12.96 -10.10
N LEU A 82 -12.19 12.16 -10.35
CA LEU A 82 -12.14 10.72 -10.36
C LEU A 82 -11.72 10.24 -11.76
N LEU A 83 -10.53 9.65 -11.86
CA LEU A 83 -9.94 9.25 -13.15
C LEU A 83 -10.23 7.80 -13.54
N GLY A 84 -10.55 6.96 -12.57
CA GLY A 84 -10.89 5.57 -12.82
C GLY A 84 -10.99 4.75 -11.55
N PHE A 85 -11.78 3.68 -11.63
CA PHE A 85 -11.99 2.68 -10.58
C PHE A 85 -11.16 1.43 -10.88
N LYS A 86 -10.87 0.66 -9.84
CA LYS A 86 -10.34 -0.70 -9.99
C LYS A 86 -11.48 -1.68 -10.30
N ASN A 87 -11.20 -2.70 -11.10
CA ASN A 87 -12.18 -3.76 -11.40
C ASN A 87 -12.39 -4.70 -10.20
N SER A 88 -11.40 -4.81 -9.33
CA SER A 88 -11.48 -5.52 -8.05
C SER A 88 -10.43 -4.99 -7.08
N LEU A 89 -10.65 -5.23 -5.78
CA LEU A 89 -9.76 -4.88 -4.69
C LEU A 89 -9.26 -6.14 -4.01
N ASN A 90 -7.96 -6.28 -3.85
CA ASN A 90 -7.36 -7.34 -3.05
C ASN A 90 -7.17 -6.82 -1.61
N VAL A 91 -7.61 -7.61 -0.64
CA VAL A 91 -7.56 -7.25 0.78
C VAL A 91 -7.08 -8.43 1.62
N VAL A 92 -6.43 -8.13 2.73
CA VAL A 92 -6.19 -9.06 3.83
C VAL A 92 -6.98 -8.57 5.03
N ILE A 93 -7.58 -9.50 5.78
CA ILE A 93 -8.31 -9.25 7.02
C ILE A 93 -7.65 -10.10 8.11
N GLU A 94 -7.34 -9.50 9.25
CA GLU A 94 -6.75 -10.18 10.40
C GLU A 94 -7.52 -9.89 11.68
N ASN A 95 -7.47 -10.83 12.63
CA ASN A 95 -8.10 -10.75 13.95
C ASN A 95 -9.62 -10.49 13.91
N TYR A 96 -10.30 -10.93 12.86
CA TYR A 96 -11.74 -10.75 12.71
C TYR A 96 -12.43 -12.07 12.34
N ALA A 97 -13.46 -12.45 13.10
CA ALA A 97 -14.09 -13.77 12.95
C ALA A 97 -15.00 -13.85 11.70
N ASP A 98 -15.74 -12.78 11.40
CA ASP A 98 -16.65 -12.73 10.25
C ASP A 98 -15.98 -12.10 9.03
N VAL A 99 -14.97 -12.80 8.51
CA VAL A 99 -14.19 -12.35 7.33
C VAL A 99 -15.07 -12.11 6.12
N GLU A 100 -16.04 -12.99 5.84
CA GLU A 100 -16.95 -12.86 4.70
C GLU A 100 -17.95 -11.71 4.86
N GLY A 101 -18.44 -11.46 6.06
CA GLY A 101 -19.28 -10.30 6.35
C GLY A 101 -18.54 -8.99 6.17
N LEU A 102 -17.28 -8.93 6.62
CA LEU A 102 -16.45 -7.75 6.38
C LEU A 102 -16.11 -7.58 4.90
N ARG A 103 -15.76 -8.66 4.17
CA ARG A 103 -15.55 -8.63 2.72
C ARG A 103 -16.76 -8.00 2.01
N SER A 104 -17.96 -8.49 2.31
CA SER A 104 -19.21 -7.99 1.73
C SER A 104 -19.47 -6.52 2.09
N THR A 105 -19.13 -6.12 3.31
CA THR A 105 -19.23 -4.71 3.76
C THR A 105 -18.29 -3.82 2.94
N LEU A 106 -17.05 -4.26 2.71
CA LEU A 106 -16.08 -3.52 1.91
C LEU A 106 -16.50 -3.45 0.44
N GLU A 107 -17.05 -4.53 -0.14
CA GLU A 107 -17.63 -4.51 -1.49
C GLU A 107 -18.73 -3.46 -1.62
N HIS A 108 -19.65 -3.43 -0.65
CA HIS A 108 -20.72 -2.44 -0.64
C HIS A 108 -20.20 -1.00 -0.47
N LEU A 109 -19.22 -0.80 0.43
CA LEU A 109 -18.65 0.52 0.73
C LEU A 109 -17.93 1.13 -0.48
N PHE A 110 -17.23 0.31 -1.27
CA PHE A 110 -16.42 0.76 -2.41
C PHE A 110 -17.08 0.50 -3.77
N ASP A 111 -18.26 -0.11 -3.80
CA ASP A 111 -18.96 -0.55 -5.02
C ASP A 111 -18.02 -1.30 -5.98
N THR A 112 -17.21 -2.19 -5.42
CA THR A 112 -16.14 -2.89 -6.16
C THR A 112 -15.94 -4.28 -5.58
N PRO A 113 -15.84 -5.35 -6.40
CA PRO A 113 -15.56 -6.70 -5.93
C PRO A 113 -14.29 -6.78 -5.09
N VAL A 114 -14.33 -7.52 -3.98
CA VAL A 114 -13.22 -7.68 -3.04
C VAL A 114 -12.75 -9.15 -3.02
N ASN A 115 -11.45 -9.36 -3.29
CA ASN A 115 -10.79 -10.64 -3.21
C ASN A 115 -9.97 -10.74 -1.93
N LEU A 116 -10.13 -11.82 -1.18
CA LEU A 116 -9.33 -12.11 0.01
C LEU A 116 -7.99 -12.71 -0.38
N LEU A 117 -6.91 -12.21 0.22
CA LEU A 117 -5.57 -12.79 0.15
C LEU A 117 -5.21 -13.47 1.46
N ASP A 118 -4.38 -14.51 1.37
CA ASP A 118 -4.02 -15.39 2.49
C ASP A 118 -3.00 -14.75 3.47
N SER A 119 -2.28 -13.71 3.05
CA SER A 119 -1.18 -13.13 3.83
C SER A 119 -1.07 -11.63 3.64
N PHE A 120 -0.81 -10.92 4.74
CA PHE A 120 -0.57 -9.47 4.70
C PHE A 120 0.66 -9.10 3.85
N TYR A 121 1.61 -9.98 3.63
CA TYR A 121 2.70 -9.74 2.69
C TYR A 121 2.19 -9.51 1.26
N GLY A 122 1.10 -10.20 0.85
CA GLY A 122 0.48 -10.03 -0.47
C GLY A 122 -0.08 -8.63 -0.73
N VAL A 123 -0.49 -7.93 0.30
CA VAL A 123 -0.94 -6.53 0.19
C VAL A 123 0.16 -5.51 0.52
N SER A 124 1.09 -5.85 1.42
CA SER A 124 2.15 -4.93 1.88
C SER A 124 3.31 -4.81 0.89
N LEU A 125 3.71 -5.93 0.25
CA LEU A 125 4.91 -6.01 -0.59
C LEU A 125 4.62 -5.98 -2.10
N SER A 126 3.37 -5.88 -2.51
CA SER A 126 2.96 -5.94 -3.93
C SER A 126 3.19 -4.65 -4.71
N ASN A 127 3.74 -3.60 -4.10
CA ASN A 127 4.06 -2.37 -4.81
C ASN A 127 5.37 -2.50 -5.59
N SER A 128 5.29 -2.56 -6.92
CA SER A 128 6.46 -2.65 -7.80
C SER A 128 7.28 -1.36 -7.91
N ASN A 129 6.73 -0.22 -7.48
CA ASN A 129 7.42 1.07 -7.59
C ASN A 129 8.81 1.11 -6.93
N PRO A 130 9.04 0.52 -5.74
CA PRO A 130 10.38 0.49 -5.15
C PRO A 130 11.42 -0.16 -6.05
N LEU A 131 11.09 -1.27 -6.70
CA LEU A 131 12.01 -1.95 -7.62
C LEU A 131 12.21 -1.14 -8.91
N LEU A 132 11.12 -0.72 -9.53
CA LEU A 132 11.13 0.02 -10.80
C LEU A 132 11.82 1.37 -10.67
N HIS A 133 11.47 2.16 -9.68
CA HIS A 133 12.02 3.51 -9.54
C HIS A 133 13.48 3.46 -9.07
N THR A 134 13.83 2.58 -8.16
CA THR A 134 15.19 2.47 -7.63
C THR A 134 16.17 2.02 -8.70
N SER A 135 15.84 0.99 -9.49
CA SER A 135 16.68 0.52 -10.58
C SER A 135 16.91 1.62 -11.62
N ARG A 136 15.86 2.34 -11.98
CA ARG A 136 15.93 3.42 -12.96
C ARG A 136 16.72 4.64 -12.44
N LEU A 137 16.44 5.12 -11.25
CA LEU A 137 17.12 6.27 -10.66
C LEU A 137 18.59 5.98 -10.43
N TYR A 138 18.93 4.77 -9.98
CA TYR A 138 20.32 4.37 -9.83
C TYR A 138 21.08 4.47 -11.16
N THR A 139 20.56 3.89 -12.24
CA THR A 139 21.22 3.91 -13.55
C THR A 139 21.26 5.31 -14.19
N MET A 140 20.33 6.20 -13.83
CA MET A 140 20.37 7.60 -14.27
C MET A 140 21.46 8.41 -13.57
N TRP A 141 21.72 8.12 -12.29
CA TRP A 141 22.49 9.02 -11.43
C TRP A 141 23.70 8.37 -10.75
N LYS A 142 24.03 7.09 -11.02
CA LYS A 142 25.17 6.37 -10.40
C LYS A 142 26.52 7.08 -10.56
N ASP A 143 26.71 7.79 -11.66
CA ASP A 143 27.93 8.53 -11.97
C ASP A 143 27.85 10.03 -11.58
N TRP A 144 26.79 10.42 -10.88
CA TRP A 144 26.59 11.81 -10.51
C TRP A 144 27.65 12.26 -9.49
N HIS A 145 28.21 13.43 -9.73
CA HIS A 145 29.11 14.15 -8.82
C HIS A 145 28.91 15.66 -8.96
N GLU A 146 29.35 16.43 -7.98
CA GLU A 146 29.30 17.89 -8.04
C GLU A 146 30.05 18.41 -9.28
N GLY A 147 29.41 19.33 -10.01
CA GLY A 147 29.93 19.91 -11.24
C GLY A 147 29.64 19.14 -12.52
N ILE A 148 29.02 17.95 -12.47
CA ILE A 148 28.57 17.27 -13.67
C ILE A 148 27.45 18.05 -14.35
N TYR A 149 27.48 18.12 -15.67
CA TYR A 149 26.45 18.76 -16.49
C TYR A 149 25.82 17.74 -17.44
N TYR A 150 24.49 17.69 -17.41
CA TYR A 150 23.70 16.86 -18.33
C TYR A 150 23.10 17.74 -19.42
N PRO A 151 23.57 17.60 -20.68
CA PRO A 151 23.16 18.49 -21.79
C PRO A 151 21.69 18.31 -22.20
N LYS A 152 21.08 17.17 -21.85
CA LYS A 152 19.69 16.81 -22.13
C LYS A 152 19.04 16.29 -20.86
N GLN A 153 17.79 16.71 -20.62
CA GLN A 153 16.97 16.09 -19.60
C GLN A 153 16.67 14.64 -19.98
N CYS A 154 17.07 13.71 -19.14
CA CYS A 154 16.72 12.30 -19.28
C CYS A 154 15.28 12.08 -18.88
N LEU A 155 14.45 11.53 -19.78
CA LEU A 155 13.07 11.17 -19.49
C LEU A 155 13.01 9.81 -18.80
N PHE A 156 12.23 9.75 -17.72
CA PHE A 156 12.23 8.58 -16.83
C PHE A 156 11.82 7.29 -17.55
N TYR A 157 10.75 7.32 -18.32
CA TYR A 157 10.20 6.15 -19.01
C TYR A 157 10.67 6.02 -20.45
N GLU A 158 10.79 7.12 -21.18
CA GLU A 158 11.12 7.09 -22.61
C GLU A 158 12.58 6.75 -22.89
N ASP A 159 13.49 7.23 -22.05
CA ASP A 159 14.94 6.96 -22.18
C ASP A 159 15.39 5.73 -21.37
N TRP A 160 14.53 4.70 -21.22
CA TRP A 160 14.86 3.49 -20.47
C TRP A 160 16.01 2.72 -21.13
N THR A 161 17.01 2.33 -20.34
CA THR A 161 18.21 1.65 -20.83
C THR A 161 18.18 0.14 -20.60
N VAL A 162 18.96 -0.60 -21.36
CA VAL A 162 19.15 -2.05 -21.15
C VAL A 162 19.72 -2.33 -19.75
N GLU A 163 20.62 -1.49 -19.27
CA GLU A 163 21.18 -1.60 -17.91
C GLU A 163 20.09 -1.43 -16.85
N ALA A 164 19.20 -0.44 -17.00
CA ALA A 164 18.09 -0.26 -16.07
C ALA A 164 17.12 -1.44 -16.09
N ALA A 165 16.86 -2.01 -17.28
CA ALA A 165 16.02 -3.20 -17.41
C ALA A 165 16.66 -4.42 -16.73
N GLN A 166 17.95 -4.66 -16.94
CA GLN A 166 18.65 -5.77 -16.31
C GLN A 166 18.68 -5.63 -14.79
N LEU A 167 19.01 -4.45 -14.27
CA LEU A 167 19.00 -4.20 -12.83
C LEU A 167 17.60 -4.40 -12.23
N TYR A 168 16.54 -3.98 -12.93
CA TYR A 168 15.16 -4.19 -12.49
C TYR A 168 14.82 -5.68 -12.38
N ILE A 169 15.23 -6.50 -13.37
CA ILE A 169 15.05 -7.95 -13.37
C ILE A 169 15.85 -8.60 -12.23
N ASP A 170 17.08 -8.18 -12.01
CA ASP A 170 17.94 -8.73 -10.95
C ASP A 170 17.35 -8.44 -9.57
N MET A 171 16.89 -7.21 -9.33
CA MET A 171 16.21 -6.82 -8.11
C MET A 171 14.90 -7.61 -7.89
N ASP A 172 14.12 -7.86 -8.96
CA ASP A 172 12.91 -8.67 -8.85
C ASP A 172 13.25 -10.13 -8.51
N ASN A 173 14.28 -10.72 -9.09
CA ASN A 173 14.72 -12.08 -8.75
C ASN A 173 15.10 -12.23 -7.26
N GLU A 174 15.79 -11.24 -6.70
CA GLU A 174 16.08 -11.19 -5.26
C GLU A 174 14.79 -11.05 -4.46
N PHE A 175 13.88 -10.19 -4.88
CA PHE A 175 12.59 -9.96 -4.25
C PHE A 175 11.71 -11.22 -4.27
N GLN A 176 11.61 -11.93 -5.39
CA GLN A 176 10.89 -13.21 -5.50
C GLN A 176 11.49 -14.26 -4.54
N THR A 177 12.83 -14.23 -4.36
CA THR A 177 13.49 -15.10 -3.38
C THR A 177 13.13 -14.74 -1.94
N LEU A 178 13.03 -13.45 -1.63
CA LEU A 178 12.54 -12.98 -0.33
C LEU A 178 11.09 -13.43 -0.08
N LEU A 179 10.19 -13.26 -1.06
CA LEU A 179 8.78 -13.66 -0.93
C LEU A 179 8.64 -15.16 -0.61
N ARG A 180 9.41 -16.02 -1.27
CA ARG A 180 9.44 -17.47 -0.96
C ARG A 180 9.90 -17.74 0.47
N LYS A 181 10.93 -17.03 0.96
CA LYS A 181 11.40 -17.16 2.35
C LYS A 181 10.38 -16.68 3.39
N LEU A 182 9.56 -15.70 3.03
CA LEU A 182 8.45 -15.20 3.85
C LEU A 182 7.20 -16.09 3.78
N GLY A 183 7.24 -17.17 2.99
CA GLY A 183 6.10 -18.08 2.83
C GLY A 183 4.95 -17.49 2.01
N VAL A 184 5.21 -16.46 1.21
CA VAL A 184 4.21 -15.92 0.30
C VAL A 184 3.94 -16.95 -0.81
N LYS A 185 2.66 -17.22 -1.06
CA LYS A 185 2.23 -18.20 -2.05
C LYS A 185 2.72 -17.80 -3.45
N ASP A 186 3.23 -18.78 -4.19
CA ASP A 186 3.68 -18.56 -5.57
C ASP A 186 2.58 -17.92 -6.43
N GLY A 187 2.93 -16.88 -7.15
CA GLY A 187 2.03 -16.12 -7.99
C GLY A 187 1.16 -15.06 -7.28
N ALA A 188 1.17 -14.99 -5.94
CA ALA A 188 0.44 -13.94 -5.21
C ALA A 188 0.98 -12.53 -5.52
N ILE A 189 2.28 -12.42 -5.78
CA ILE A 189 2.94 -11.25 -6.34
C ILE A 189 3.73 -11.74 -7.54
N PRO A 190 3.23 -11.54 -8.77
CA PRO A 190 3.90 -12.05 -9.97
C PRO A 190 5.22 -11.33 -10.20
N PRO A 191 6.21 -12.01 -10.84
CA PRO A 191 7.45 -11.37 -11.26
C PRO A 191 7.17 -10.27 -12.29
N VAL A 192 8.15 -9.39 -12.50
CA VAL A 192 8.04 -8.26 -13.44
C VAL A 192 8.11 -8.67 -14.91
N LEU A 193 8.61 -9.88 -15.20
CA LEU A 193 8.64 -10.52 -16.53
C LEU A 193 8.17 -11.96 -16.46
#